data_70159187b23156f6799abd2c10f0ef29
#
_entry.id   70159187b23156f6799abd2c10f0ef29
#
_cell.length_a   1.000
_cell.length_b   1.000
_cell.length_c   1.000
_cell.angle_alpha   90.00
_cell.angle_beta   90.00
_cell.angle_gamma   90.00
#
_symmetry.space_group_name_H-M   'P 1'
#
loop_
_entity.id
_entity.type
_entity.pdbx_description
1 polymer ?
#
loop_
_entity_poly.entity_id
_entity_poly.type
_entity_poly.pdbx_seq_one_letter_code
_entity_poly.pdbx_strand_id
1 'polypeptide(L)'
;MRSRGGTRPHSRPRPISVPGTGEPPLQSYLPILVTIAFSAVGVLGDYLLKLASAQENPLRSGWFYVGFAVYASTAFGWVYVMRHLKLATIGVVYSVSMILLLTGIGVIAFRESLNAYEVAGIVMAVAALVLLMRSA
;
A
#
# COMPACT_ATOMS: atom_id res chain seq x y z
N MET A 1 17.80 -25.33 68.77
CA MET A 1 17.79 -25.39 67.30
C MET A 1 16.46 -24.81 66.81
N ARG A 2 16.42 -23.55 66.42
CA ARG A 2 15.19 -22.83 65.94
C ARG A 2 15.30 -22.63 64.46
N SER A 3 14.46 -23.36 63.73
CA SER A 3 14.26 -23.18 62.24
C SER A 3 13.44 -21.92 62.03
N ARG A 4 14.02 -20.89 61.35
CA ARG A 4 13.32 -19.71 60.89
C ARG A 4 12.77 -20.03 59.52
N GLY A 5 11.44 -20.27 59.42
CA GLY A 5 10.69 -20.27 58.17
C GLY A 5 10.64 -18.87 57.58
N GLY A 6 11.38 -18.65 56.49
CA GLY A 6 11.29 -17.41 55.70
C GLY A 6 10.05 -17.45 54.81
N THR A 7 9.06 -16.65 55.16
CA THR A 7 7.90 -16.35 54.27
C THR A 7 8.39 -15.53 53.09
N ARG A 8 8.32 -16.09 51.88
CA ARG A 8 8.56 -15.35 50.65
C ARG A 8 7.44 -14.30 50.46
N PRO A 9 7.79 -13.05 50.20
CA PRO A 9 6.76 -12.05 49.91
C PRO A 9 6.06 -12.41 48.59
N HIS A 10 4.73 -12.52 48.66
CA HIS A 10 3.86 -12.61 47.47
C HIS A 10 4.14 -11.42 46.54
N SER A 11 4.76 -11.67 45.41
CA SER A 11 4.86 -10.70 44.32
C SER A 11 3.44 -10.42 43.79
N ARG A 12 2.95 -9.22 44.06
CA ARG A 12 1.69 -8.74 43.45
C ARG A 12 1.82 -8.83 41.93
N PRO A 13 0.83 -9.40 41.24
CA PRO A 13 0.80 -9.37 39.79
C PRO A 13 0.85 -7.90 39.33
N ARG A 14 1.76 -7.56 38.44
CA ARG A 14 1.77 -6.25 37.78
C ARG A 14 0.47 -6.08 37.02
N PRO A 15 -0.22 -4.93 37.14
CA PRO A 15 -1.40 -4.68 36.33
C PRO A 15 -0.97 -4.75 34.87
N ILE A 16 -1.68 -5.58 34.10
CA ILE A 16 -1.55 -5.63 32.64
C ILE A 16 -2.00 -4.24 32.16
N SER A 17 -1.05 -3.43 31.72
CA SER A 17 -1.38 -2.18 31.01
C SER A 17 -2.07 -2.55 29.72
N VAL A 18 -3.40 -2.42 29.69
CA VAL A 18 -4.19 -2.46 28.47
C VAL A 18 -3.71 -1.29 27.63
N PRO A 19 -3.23 -1.51 26.40
CA PRO A 19 -2.88 -0.39 25.52
C PRO A 19 -4.10 0.52 25.39
N GLY A 20 -3.94 1.80 25.72
CA GLY A 20 -5.02 2.76 25.76
C GLY A 20 -5.76 2.86 24.44
N THR A 21 -7.04 2.58 24.48
CA THR A 21 -8.04 2.98 23.51
C THR A 21 -8.15 4.52 23.57
N GLY A 22 -7.46 5.24 22.69
CA GLY A 22 -7.60 6.69 22.76
C GLY A 22 -6.65 7.54 21.93
N GLU A 23 -6.09 7.01 20.84
CA GLU A 23 -5.43 7.87 19.85
C GLU A 23 -6.37 8.09 18.65
N PRO A 24 -6.54 9.33 18.16
CA PRO A 24 -7.38 9.56 17.01
C PRO A 24 -6.80 8.88 15.77
N PRO A 25 -7.66 8.28 14.93
CA PRO A 25 -7.26 7.35 13.86
C PRO A 25 -6.43 7.97 12.73
N LEU A 26 -6.16 9.28 12.75
CA LEU A 26 -5.47 9.99 11.68
C LEU A 26 -4.03 9.54 11.45
N GLN A 27 -3.28 9.20 12.51
CA GLN A 27 -1.90 8.71 12.35
C GLN A 27 -1.83 7.29 11.76
N SER A 28 -2.88 6.48 11.96
CA SER A 28 -2.97 5.13 11.38
C SER A 28 -3.27 5.15 9.88
N TYR A 29 -3.94 6.18 9.37
CA TYR A 29 -4.30 6.26 7.95
C TYR A 29 -3.23 6.91 7.07
N LEU A 30 -2.32 7.70 7.67
CA LEU A 30 -1.27 8.40 6.93
C LEU A 30 -0.43 7.48 6.04
N PRO A 31 0.09 6.32 6.51
CA PRO A 31 0.85 5.41 5.64
C PRO A 31 0.01 4.84 4.49
N ILE A 32 -1.29 4.61 4.70
CA ILE A 32 -2.20 4.14 3.66
C ILE A 32 -2.41 5.22 2.60
N LEU A 33 -2.65 6.47 3.01
CA LEU A 33 -2.78 7.60 2.10
C LEU A 33 -1.50 7.83 1.30
N VAL A 34 -0.34 7.70 1.94
CA VAL A 34 0.96 7.77 1.27
C VAL A 34 1.09 6.65 0.23
N THR A 35 0.69 5.42 0.56
CA THR A 35 0.70 4.29 -0.39
C THR A 35 -0.18 4.57 -1.60
N ILE A 36 -1.37 5.11 -1.40
CA ILE A 36 -2.29 5.49 -2.49
C ILE A 36 -1.68 6.62 -3.34
N ALA A 37 -1.08 7.64 -2.72
CA ALA A 37 -0.40 8.71 -3.43
C ALA A 37 0.76 8.18 -4.30
N PHE A 38 1.56 7.23 -3.78
CA PHE A 38 2.61 6.57 -4.56
C PHE A 38 2.04 5.70 -5.69
N SER A 39 0.89 5.08 -5.51
CA SER A 39 0.19 4.38 -6.60
C SER A 39 -0.16 5.35 -7.73
N ALA A 40 -0.65 6.54 -7.41
CA ALA A 40 -0.95 7.56 -8.42
C ALA A 40 0.32 8.03 -9.17
N VAL A 41 1.45 8.20 -8.47
CA VAL A 41 2.74 8.52 -9.10
C VAL A 41 3.21 7.37 -10.00
N GLY A 42 3.05 6.12 -9.55
CA GLY A 42 3.35 4.93 -10.36
C GLY A 42 2.52 4.89 -11.65
N VAL A 43 1.21 5.12 -11.54
CA VAL A 43 0.30 5.19 -12.70
C VAL A 43 0.68 6.30 -13.67
N LEU A 44 1.14 7.46 -13.17
CA LEU A 44 1.68 8.51 -14.04
C LEU A 44 2.92 8.01 -14.80
N GLY A 45 3.81 7.28 -14.14
CA GLY A 45 4.95 6.63 -14.78
C GLY A 45 4.53 5.65 -15.87
N ASP A 46 3.55 4.79 -15.58
CA ASP A 46 2.98 3.81 -16.54
C ASP A 46 2.37 4.52 -17.75
N TYR A 47 1.63 5.60 -17.52
CA TYR A 47 1.06 6.42 -18.59
C TYR A 47 2.15 6.98 -19.51
N LEU A 48 3.22 7.54 -18.94
CA LEU A 48 4.35 8.08 -19.70
C LEU A 48 5.09 6.99 -20.49
N LEU A 49 5.28 5.81 -19.89
CA LEU A 49 5.88 4.68 -20.57
C LEU A 49 4.98 4.15 -21.70
N LYS A 50 3.66 4.16 -21.51
CA LYS A 50 2.71 3.80 -22.57
C LYS A 50 2.76 4.79 -23.74
N LEU A 51 2.92 6.09 -23.50
CA LEU A 51 3.17 7.08 -24.55
C LEU A 51 4.50 6.82 -25.26
N ALA A 52 5.55 6.46 -24.50
CA ALA A 52 6.84 6.11 -25.09
C ALA A 52 6.74 4.86 -25.98
N SER A 53 5.99 3.86 -25.55
CA SER A 53 5.82 2.57 -26.28
C SER A 53 5.13 2.73 -27.63
N ALA A 54 4.36 3.81 -27.82
CA ALA A 54 3.70 4.12 -29.09
C ALA A 54 4.62 4.79 -30.12
N GLN A 55 5.88 5.11 -29.75
CA GLN A 55 6.86 5.74 -30.65
C GLN A 55 7.61 4.68 -31.45
N GLU A 56 8.14 5.03 -32.63
CA GLU A 56 8.98 4.13 -33.44
C GLU A 56 10.24 3.62 -32.70
N ASN A 57 10.83 4.48 -31.85
CA ASN A 57 11.99 4.14 -31.01
C ASN A 57 11.69 4.42 -29.53
N PRO A 58 10.97 3.52 -28.82
CA PRO A 58 10.47 3.73 -27.46
C PRO A 58 11.56 4.14 -26.47
N LEU A 59 12.73 3.47 -26.50
CA LEU A 59 13.83 3.69 -25.56
C LEU A 59 14.60 5.02 -25.82
N ARG A 60 14.44 5.64 -26.97
CA ARG A 60 15.03 6.92 -27.30
C ARG A 60 14.07 8.08 -27.13
N SER A 61 12.83 7.79 -26.81
CA SER A 61 11.78 8.77 -26.56
C SER A 61 12.04 9.54 -25.26
N GLY A 62 11.83 10.87 -25.28
CA GLY A 62 11.87 11.68 -24.06
C GLY A 62 10.87 11.22 -23.00
N TRP A 63 9.72 10.71 -23.44
CA TRP A 63 8.69 10.14 -22.56
C TRP A 63 9.19 8.93 -21.75
N PHE A 64 10.07 8.13 -22.33
CA PHE A 64 10.71 7.00 -21.61
C PHE A 64 11.56 7.52 -20.44
N TYR A 65 12.42 8.50 -20.69
CA TYR A 65 13.31 9.04 -19.63
C TYR A 65 12.53 9.74 -18.52
N VAL A 66 11.46 10.46 -18.85
CA VAL A 66 10.60 11.09 -17.86
C VAL A 66 9.86 10.03 -17.04
N GLY A 67 9.27 9.03 -17.68
CA GLY A 67 8.61 7.92 -16.99
C GLY A 67 9.58 7.14 -16.09
N PHE A 68 10.77 6.88 -16.57
CA PHE A 68 11.83 6.24 -15.78
C PHE A 68 12.21 7.06 -14.54
N ALA A 69 12.39 8.38 -14.69
CA ALA A 69 12.72 9.27 -13.55
C ALA A 69 11.58 9.29 -12.51
N VAL A 70 10.32 9.30 -12.96
CA VAL A 70 9.14 9.18 -12.10
C VAL A 70 9.19 7.88 -11.32
N TYR A 71 9.43 6.74 -11.98
CA TYR A 71 9.56 5.45 -11.29
C TYR A 71 10.72 5.41 -10.30
N ALA A 72 11.90 5.91 -10.69
CA ALA A 72 13.05 5.93 -9.80
C ALA A 72 12.79 6.76 -8.54
N SER A 73 12.04 7.85 -8.65
CA SER A 73 11.69 8.70 -7.49
C SER A 73 10.81 7.99 -6.48
N THR A 74 9.98 7.02 -6.91
CA THR A 74 9.10 6.27 -5.99
C THR A 74 9.88 5.37 -5.03
N ALA A 75 11.10 4.97 -5.37
CA ALA A 75 11.91 4.10 -4.53
C ALA A 75 12.16 4.68 -3.12
N PHE A 76 12.38 5.99 -3.04
CA PHE A 76 12.57 6.67 -1.76
C PHE A 76 11.31 6.60 -0.88
N GLY A 77 10.15 6.76 -1.48
CA GLY A 77 8.88 6.66 -0.77
C GLY A 77 8.56 5.24 -0.31
N TRP A 78 8.93 4.22 -1.07
CA TRP A 78 8.77 2.83 -0.68
C TRP A 78 9.52 2.49 0.60
N VAL A 79 10.73 3.01 0.78
CA VAL A 79 11.50 2.83 2.02
C VAL A 79 10.74 3.39 3.23
N TYR A 80 10.09 4.54 3.07
CA TYR A 80 9.26 5.14 4.13
C TYR A 80 8.04 4.27 4.45
N VAL A 81 7.28 3.87 3.44
CA VAL A 81 6.05 3.06 3.61
C VAL A 81 6.34 1.71 4.25
N MET A 82 7.41 1.03 3.82
CA MET A 82 7.82 -0.27 4.36
C MET A 82 8.23 -0.23 5.84
N ARG A 83 8.58 0.94 6.36
CA ARG A 83 8.87 1.10 7.80
C ARG A 83 7.61 1.18 8.66
N HIS A 84 6.48 1.56 8.10
CA HIS A 84 5.26 1.86 8.84
C HIS A 84 4.13 0.84 8.62
N LEU A 85 4.16 0.09 7.55
CA LEU A 85 3.13 -0.88 7.20
C LEU A 85 3.71 -2.28 7.03
N LYS A 86 2.88 -3.29 7.33
CA LYS A 86 3.20 -4.69 7.00
C LYS A 86 3.24 -4.85 5.49
N LEU A 87 4.21 -5.62 4.99
CA LEU A 87 4.41 -5.83 3.56
C LEU A 87 3.16 -6.38 2.86
N ALA A 88 2.40 -7.26 3.52
CA ALA A 88 1.15 -7.78 3.00
C ALA A 88 0.09 -6.68 2.79
N THR A 89 -0.05 -5.76 3.75
CA THR A 89 -0.99 -4.63 3.65
C THR A 89 -0.60 -3.69 2.51
N ILE A 90 0.69 -3.35 2.40
CA ILE A 90 1.22 -2.56 1.30
C ILE A 90 0.89 -3.22 -0.04
N GLY A 91 1.17 -4.52 -0.16
CA GLY A 91 0.95 -5.27 -1.41
C GLY A 91 -0.50 -5.17 -1.87
N VAL A 92 -1.47 -5.38 -0.98
CA VAL A 92 -2.89 -5.33 -1.37
C VAL A 92 -3.36 -3.90 -1.65
N VAL A 93 -3.06 -2.93 -0.77
CA VAL A 93 -3.47 -1.53 -0.98
C VAL A 93 -2.90 -0.98 -2.28
N TYR A 94 -1.60 -1.20 -2.51
CA TYR A 94 -0.93 -0.74 -3.73
C TYR A 94 -1.52 -1.42 -4.98
N SER A 95 -1.64 -2.75 -4.98
CA SER A 95 -2.14 -3.50 -6.15
C SER A 95 -3.56 -3.10 -6.52
N VAL A 96 -4.47 -2.98 -5.55
CA VAL A 96 -5.84 -2.58 -5.84
C VAL A 96 -5.89 -1.13 -6.33
N SER A 97 -5.12 -0.22 -5.72
CA SER A 97 -5.04 1.17 -6.17
C SER A 97 -4.52 1.26 -7.61
N MET A 98 -3.46 0.49 -7.94
CA MET A 98 -2.92 0.42 -9.29
C MET A 98 -3.94 -0.11 -10.29
N ILE A 99 -4.62 -1.22 -9.97
CA ILE A 99 -5.65 -1.80 -10.84
C ILE A 99 -6.74 -0.78 -11.15
N LEU A 100 -7.29 -0.11 -10.15
CA LEU A 100 -8.35 0.87 -10.32
C LEU A 100 -7.89 2.09 -11.16
N LEU A 101 -6.71 2.62 -10.86
CA LEU A 101 -6.17 3.78 -11.54
C LEU A 101 -5.79 3.47 -12.99
N LEU A 102 -5.09 2.35 -13.24
CA LEU A 102 -4.71 1.95 -14.60
C LEU A 102 -5.91 1.59 -15.44
N THR A 103 -6.89 0.87 -14.87
CA THR A 103 -8.15 0.60 -15.58
C THR A 103 -8.87 1.89 -15.93
N GLY A 104 -8.97 2.83 -14.98
CA GLY A 104 -9.58 4.13 -15.23
C GLY A 104 -8.90 4.90 -16.36
N ILE A 105 -7.57 4.96 -16.36
CA ILE A 105 -6.80 5.63 -17.43
C ILE A 105 -6.92 4.86 -18.75
N GLY A 106 -6.85 3.52 -18.73
CA GLY A 106 -7.01 2.69 -19.92
C GLY A 106 -8.33 2.97 -20.64
N VAL A 107 -9.43 2.98 -19.88
CA VAL A 107 -10.76 3.25 -20.42
C VAL A 107 -10.91 4.71 -20.88
N ILE A 108 -10.47 5.68 -20.07
CA ILE A 108 -10.73 7.11 -20.33
C ILE A 108 -9.77 7.68 -21.37
N ALA A 109 -8.46 7.44 -21.19
CA ALA A 109 -7.44 8.05 -22.04
C ALA A 109 -7.17 7.25 -23.33
N PHE A 110 -7.21 5.92 -23.25
CA PHE A 110 -6.89 5.04 -24.36
C PHE A 110 -8.13 4.37 -25.00
N ARG A 111 -9.33 4.62 -24.43
CA ARG A 111 -10.61 4.05 -24.87
C ARG A 111 -10.58 2.51 -24.96
N GLU A 112 -9.88 1.89 -24.03
CA GLU A 112 -9.82 0.42 -23.93
C GLU A 112 -11.20 -0.11 -23.48
N SER A 113 -11.66 -1.21 -24.08
CA SER A 113 -12.89 -1.88 -23.67
C SER A 113 -12.56 -2.96 -22.65
N LEU A 114 -13.26 -2.98 -21.52
CA LEU A 114 -13.14 -4.02 -20.53
C LEU A 114 -14.03 -5.21 -20.89
N ASN A 115 -13.50 -6.42 -20.80
CA ASN A 115 -14.29 -7.62 -20.93
C ASN A 115 -14.90 -8.04 -19.56
N ALA A 116 -15.86 -8.94 -19.57
CA ALA A 116 -16.56 -9.38 -18.35
C ALA A 116 -15.62 -10.02 -17.31
N TYR A 117 -14.55 -10.70 -17.74
CA TYR A 117 -13.57 -11.31 -16.82
C TYR A 117 -12.72 -10.27 -16.13
N GLU A 118 -12.34 -9.21 -16.83
CA GLU A 118 -11.57 -8.08 -16.26
C GLU A 118 -12.41 -7.34 -15.22
N VAL A 119 -13.68 -7.07 -15.51
CA VAL A 119 -14.61 -6.46 -14.55
C VAL A 119 -14.78 -7.34 -13.32
N ALA A 120 -14.96 -8.66 -13.50
CA ALA A 120 -15.06 -9.59 -12.38
C ALA A 120 -13.79 -9.61 -11.53
N GLY A 121 -12.60 -9.59 -12.17
CA GLY A 121 -11.32 -9.53 -11.47
C GLY A 121 -11.17 -8.26 -10.64
N ILE A 122 -11.56 -7.10 -11.16
CA ILE A 122 -11.53 -5.82 -10.45
C ILE A 122 -12.46 -5.85 -9.23
N VAL A 123 -13.68 -6.37 -9.38
CA VAL A 123 -14.65 -6.50 -8.27
C VAL A 123 -14.08 -7.41 -7.17
N MET A 124 -13.46 -8.53 -7.53
CA MET A 124 -12.82 -9.42 -6.57
C MET A 124 -11.63 -8.76 -5.85
N ALA A 125 -10.83 -7.97 -6.56
CA ALA A 125 -9.70 -7.24 -5.97
C ALA A 125 -10.18 -6.21 -4.95
N VAL A 126 -11.23 -5.46 -5.25
CA VAL A 126 -11.85 -4.51 -4.31
C VAL A 126 -12.44 -5.24 -3.10
N ALA A 127 -13.12 -6.37 -3.30
CA ALA A 127 -13.65 -7.19 -2.21
C ALA A 127 -12.52 -7.69 -1.28
N ALA A 128 -11.41 -8.15 -1.85
CA ALA A 128 -10.22 -8.58 -1.09
C ALA A 128 -9.64 -7.44 -0.24
N LEU A 129 -9.56 -6.22 -0.79
CA LEU A 129 -9.10 -5.04 -0.04
C LEU A 129 -10.02 -4.73 1.15
N VAL A 130 -11.34 -4.73 0.94
CA VAL A 130 -12.32 -4.49 2.00
C VAL A 130 -12.21 -5.54 3.12
N LEU A 131 -12.03 -6.81 2.77
CA LEU A 131 -11.84 -7.89 3.75
C LEU A 131 -10.53 -7.70 4.54
N LEU A 132 -9.45 -7.33 3.87
CA LEU A 132 -8.17 -7.09 4.53
C LEU A 132 -8.23 -5.91 5.51
N MET A 133 -8.89 -4.82 5.12
CA MET A 133 -9.06 -3.65 5.99
C MET A 133 -9.94 -3.92 7.22
N ARG A 134 -10.84 -4.92 7.15
CA ARG A 134 -11.63 -5.34 8.31
C ARG A 134 -10.85 -6.22 9.29
N SER A 135 -9.81 -6.89 8.82
CA SER A 135 -8.99 -7.81 9.63
C SER A 135 -7.72 -7.15 10.20
N ALA A 136 -7.43 -5.93 9.79
CA ALA A 136 -6.25 -5.17 10.25
C ALA A 136 -6.59 -4.33 11.47
#